data_4d83170149067b5bd30d5cd171590d75
#
_entry.id   4d83170149067b5bd30d5cd171590d75
#
_cell.length_a   1.000
_cell.length_b   1.000
_cell.length_c   1.000
_cell.angle_alpha   90.00
_cell.angle_beta   90.00
_cell.angle_gamma   90.00
#
_symmetry.space_group_name_H-M   'P 1'
#
loop_
_entity.id
_entity.type
_entity.pdbx_description
1 polymer ?
#
loop_
_entity_poly.entity_id
_entity_poly.type
_entity_poly.pdbx_seq_one_letter_code
_entity_poly.pdbx_strand_id
1 'polypeptide(L)'
;MGMARSIPPDRLTHLVQCATAVFIAQGYQRTQMADIAAAAGVAKGTLYLYVESKDALFDLVLRCADAERPLADPLSLPLPTPKPGVTLQYVRERLAANQALPALAGALTRRRVTDARAELLAVVQELYDTLARNRQGITLLDRSARDHPELAALWFAGARGEVMAMLTHYLEDRMRRKLLRPAGEAAVTARVLLETLAFWAVHRHWDPHPQPVDDTVARETVIQFIMNALRPE
;
A
#
# COMPACT_ATOMS: atom_id res chain seq x y z
N MET A 1 -10.47 -23.88 37.83
CA MET A 1 -10.94 -22.78 36.98
C MET A 1 -9.81 -21.79 36.86
N GLY A 2 -9.03 -21.90 35.77
CA GLY A 2 -7.93 -20.98 35.51
C GLY A 2 -8.49 -19.65 34.99
N MET A 3 -8.20 -18.57 35.71
CA MET A 3 -8.46 -17.21 35.21
C MET A 3 -7.71 -17.04 33.89
N ALA A 4 -8.45 -16.88 32.79
CA ALA A 4 -7.88 -16.41 31.54
C ALA A 4 -7.20 -15.07 31.80
N ARG A 5 -5.85 -15.04 31.77
CA ARG A 5 -5.09 -13.77 31.85
C ARG A 5 -5.55 -12.92 30.69
N SER A 6 -6.32 -11.90 30.97
CA SER A 6 -6.66 -10.85 30.02
C SER A 6 -5.35 -10.23 29.53
N ILE A 7 -5.04 -10.45 28.27
CA ILE A 7 -3.88 -9.83 27.62
C ILE A 7 -4.24 -8.37 27.37
N PRO A 8 -3.47 -7.40 27.86
CA PRO A 8 -3.77 -5.99 27.62
C PRO A 8 -3.78 -5.68 26.12
N PRO A 9 -4.82 -5.04 25.57
CA PRO A 9 -4.94 -4.73 24.13
C PRO A 9 -3.73 -3.93 23.61
N ASP A 10 -3.15 -3.08 24.41
CA ASP A 10 -1.96 -2.30 24.07
C ASP A 10 -0.74 -3.17 23.71
N ARG A 11 -0.61 -4.35 24.31
CA ARG A 11 0.49 -5.27 23.99
C ARG A 11 0.37 -5.90 22.61
N LEU A 12 -0.83 -6.27 22.20
CA LEU A 12 -1.04 -6.83 20.85
C LEU A 12 -0.76 -5.74 19.79
N THR A 13 -1.24 -4.54 20.02
CA THR A 13 -0.98 -3.39 19.15
C THR A 13 0.52 -3.11 19.00
N HIS A 14 1.25 -3.08 20.12
CA HIS A 14 2.71 -2.90 20.10
C HIS A 14 3.42 -4.04 19.36
N LEU A 15 2.99 -5.30 19.57
CA LEU A 15 3.55 -6.46 18.88
C LEU A 15 3.32 -6.38 17.36
N VAL A 16 2.12 -5.99 16.95
CA VAL A 16 1.79 -5.79 15.53
C VAL A 16 2.66 -4.68 14.92
N GLN A 17 2.88 -3.57 15.61
CA GLN A 17 3.75 -2.49 15.15
C GLN A 17 5.19 -2.96 14.96
N CYS A 18 5.75 -3.68 15.96
CA CYS A 18 7.10 -4.23 15.87
C CYS A 18 7.22 -5.26 14.73
N ALA A 19 6.24 -6.17 14.61
CA ALA A 19 6.21 -7.16 13.54
C ALA A 19 6.13 -6.48 12.16
N THR A 20 5.31 -5.46 12.02
CA THR A 20 5.21 -4.65 10.80
C THR A 20 6.56 -4.05 10.40
N ALA A 21 7.25 -3.42 11.35
CA ALA A 21 8.55 -2.82 11.09
C ALA A 21 9.58 -3.87 10.64
N VAL A 22 9.61 -5.05 11.29
CA VAL A 22 10.53 -6.14 10.92
C VAL A 22 10.20 -6.72 9.54
N PHE A 23 8.92 -6.97 9.24
CA PHE A 23 8.52 -7.45 7.92
C PHE A 23 8.81 -6.44 6.80
N ILE A 24 8.64 -5.14 7.06
CA ILE A 24 9.01 -4.09 6.11
C ILE A 24 10.54 -4.05 5.89
N ALA A 25 11.34 -4.20 6.95
CA ALA A 25 12.78 -4.17 6.84
C ALA A 25 13.36 -5.39 6.12
N GLN A 26 12.88 -6.59 6.43
CA GLN A 26 13.48 -7.86 6.01
C GLN A 26 12.70 -8.60 4.91
N GLY A 27 11.39 -8.32 4.75
CA GLY A 27 10.47 -9.13 3.95
C GLY A 27 10.01 -10.39 4.70
N TYR A 28 8.93 -11.02 4.19
CA TYR A 28 8.31 -12.17 4.85
C TYR A 28 9.27 -13.36 5.01
N GLN A 29 9.98 -13.76 3.95
CA GLN A 29 10.79 -15.00 3.95
C GLN A 29 11.94 -14.93 4.95
N ARG A 30 12.66 -13.82 4.99
CA ARG A 30 13.86 -13.65 5.84
C ARG A 30 13.54 -13.39 7.30
N THR A 31 12.35 -12.86 7.59
CA THR A 31 11.92 -12.56 8.97
C THR A 31 11.77 -13.85 9.78
N GLN A 32 12.37 -13.87 10.97
CA GLN A 32 12.19 -14.92 11.97
C GLN A 32 11.36 -14.43 13.14
N MET A 33 10.64 -15.35 13.82
CA MET A 33 9.89 -15.01 15.03
C MET A 33 10.80 -14.46 16.15
N ALA A 34 12.08 -14.85 16.15
CA ALA A 34 13.06 -14.31 17.10
C ALA A 34 13.36 -12.82 16.86
N ASP A 35 13.41 -12.38 15.61
CA ASP A 35 13.67 -10.98 15.26
C ASP A 35 12.53 -10.08 15.76
N ILE A 36 11.29 -10.56 15.56
CA ILE A 36 10.09 -9.85 16.02
C ILE A 36 10.04 -9.82 17.55
N ALA A 37 10.37 -10.92 18.21
CA ALA A 37 10.43 -10.97 19.68
C ALA A 37 11.46 -9.98 20.24
N ALA A 38 12.65 -9.93 19.63
CA ALA A 38 13.69 -8.97 19.99
C ALA A 38 13.22 -7.52 19.79
N ALA A 39 12.60 -7.21 18.64
CA ALA A 39 12.07 -5.89 18.34
C ALA A 39 10.94 -5.46 19.30
N ALA A 40 10.12 -6.42 19.77
CA ALA A 40 9.04 -6.16 20.72
C ALA A 40 9.49 -6.20 22.19
N GLY A 41 10.77 -6.50 22.46
CA GLY A 41 11.30 -6.61 23.82
C GLY A 41 10.70 -7.74 24.65
N VAL A 42 10.32 -8.85 24.00
CA VAL A 42 9.70 -10.01 24.66
C VAL A 42 10.45 -11.31 24.37
N ALA A 43 10.25 -12.33 25.21
CA ALA A 43 10.75 -13.66 24.91
C ALA A 43 10.01 -14.26 23.70
N LYS A 44 10.70 -15.06 22.86
CA LYS A 44 10.11 -15.73 21.69
C LYS A 44 8.84 -16.51 22.05
N GLY A 45 8.83 -17.20 23.19
CA GLY A 45 7.67 -17.95 23.68
C GLY A 45 6.44 -17.06 23.95
N THR A 46 6.66 -15.79 24.28
CA THR A 46 5.56 -14.83 24.50
C THR A 46 4.78 -14.56 23.22
N LEU A 47 5.45 -14.55 22.05
CA LEU A 47 4.74 -14.35 20.77
C LEU A 47 3.71 -15.45 20.48
N TYR A 48 4.03 -16.69 20.88
CA TYR A 48 3.13 -17.83 20.68
C TYR A 48 1.91 -17.84 21.59
N LEU A 49 1.82 -16.91 22.54
CA LEU A 49 0.58 -16.64 23.28
C LEU A 49 -0.41 -15.80 22.44
N TYR A 50 0.07 -15.12 21.40
CA TYR A 50 -0.74 -14.24 20.54
C TYR A 50 -1.03 -14.87 19.18
N VAL A 51 -0.08 -15.62 18.61
CA VAL A 51 -0.17 -16.20 17.26
C VAL A 51 0.47 -17.58 17.24
N GLU A 52 -0.12 -18.53 16.51
CA GLU A 52 0.42 -19.89 16.41
C GLU A 52 1.67 -19.99 15.53
N SER A 53 1.84 -19.06 14.56
CA SER A 53 2.92 -19.13 13.57
C SER A 53 3.31 -17.76 13.03
N LYS A 54 4.40 -17.73 12.24
CA LYS A 54 4.79 -16.57 11.44
C LYS A 54 3.71 -16.20 10.42
N ASP A 55 3.03 -17.19 9.84
CA ASP A 55 1.95 -16.97 8.87
C ASP A 55 0.75 -16.29 9.53
N ALA A 56 0.38 -16.70 10.75
CA ALA A 56 -0.68 -16.05 11.53
C ALA A 56 -0.33 -14.61 11.86
N LEU A 57 0.93 -14.34 12.22
CA LEU A 57 1.39 -13.00 12.52
C LEU A 57 1.45 -12.12 11.27
N PHE A 58 1.87 -12.66 10.12
CA PHE A 58 1.90 -11.93 8.87
C PHE A 58 0.48 -11.60 8.36
N ASP A 59 -0.44 -12.56 8.43
CA ASP A 59 -1.87 -12.33 8.13
C ASP A 59 -2.46 -11.23 9.02
N LEU A 60 -2.18 -11.27 10.32
CA LEU A 60 -2.59 -10.24 11.27
C LEU A 60 -2.03 -8.86 10.89
N VAL A 61 -0.74 -8.77 10.60
CA VAL A 61 -0.07 -7.51 10.22
C VAL A 61 -0.67 -6.93 8.92
N LEU A 62 -0.94 -7.78 7.92
CA LEU A 62 -1.60 -7.34 6.69
C LEU A 62 -3.01 -6.79 6.94
N ARG A 63 -3.77 -7.43 7.83
CA ARG A 63 -5.12 -6.94 8.21
C ARG A 63 -5.08 -5.65 9.00
N CYS A 64 -4.10 -5.48 9.89
CA CYS A 64 -3.92 -4.26 10.67
C CYS A 64 -3.34 -3.09 9.85
N ALA A 65 -2.69 -3.38 8.72
CA ALA A 65 -2.25 -2.34 7.79
C ALA A 65 -3.42 -1.65 7.06
N ASP A 66 -4.61 -2.21 7.16
CA ASP A 66 -5.85 -1.64 6.67
C ASP A 66 -6.48 -0.78 7.77
N ALA A 67 -6.29 0.53 7.66
CA ALA A 67 -6.82 1.50 8.63
C ALA A 67 -8.37 1.51 8.74
N GLU A 68 -9.07 0.96 7.74
CA GLU A 68 -10.53 0.89 7.71
C GLU A 68 -11.10 -0.34 8.45
N ARG A 69 -10.24 -1.28 8.83
CA ARG A 69 -10.65 -2.50 9.55
C ARG A 69 -9.88 -2.66 10.86
N PRO A 70 -10.36 -2.06 11.95
CA PRO A 70 -9.80 -2.35 13.27
C PRO A 70 -9.92 -3.84 13.56
N LEU A 71 -8.97 -4.37 14.34
CA LEU A 71 -9.02 -5.74 14.82
C LEU A 71 -10.37 -6.02 15.48
N ALA A 72 -11.00 -7.14 15.10
CA ALA A 72 -12.22 -7.58 15.75
C ALA A 72 -11.98 -7.85 17.25
N ASP A 73 -12.82 -7.31 18.10
CA ASP A 73 -12.77 -7.55 19.52
C ASP A 73 -14.00 -8.38 19.95
N PRO A 74 -13.88 -9.47 20.75
CA PRO A 74 -12.67 -10.04 21.31
C PRO A 74 -11.97 -11.04 20.37
N LEU A 75 -10.63 -10.97 20.27
CA LEU A 75 -9.83 -11.98 19.58
C LEU A 75 -9.65 -13.22 20.47
N SER A 76 -9.91 -14.40 19.92
CA SER A 76 -9.51 -15.66 20.54
C SER A 76 -8.00 -15.86 20.31
N LEU A 77 -7.21 -15.85 21.37
CA LEU A 77 -5.76 -16.01 21.32
C LEU A 77 -5.35 -17.41 21.81
N PRO A 78 -4.30 -17.99 21.22
CA PRO A 78 -3.49 -17.48 20.09
C PRO A 78 -4.29 -17.49 18.78
N LEU A 79 -4.02 -16.52 17.90
CA LEU A 79 -4.60 -16.49 16.57
C LEU A 79 -4.12 -17.71 15.77
N PRO A 80 -5.02 -18.49 15.16
CA PRO A 80 -4.67 -19.69 14.44
C PRO A 80 -3.92 -19.39 13.14
N THR A 81 -3.10 -20.33 12.72
CA THR A 81 -2.46 -20.27 11.40
C THR A 81 -3.52 -20.30 10.30
N PRO A 82 -3.54 -19.31 9.38
CA PRO A 82 -4.52 -19.30 8.30
C PRO A 82 -4.37 -20.51 7.40
N LYS A 83 -5.49 -21.04 6.91
CA LYS A 83 -5.44 -22.11 5.91
C LYS A 83 -4.71 -21.62 4.65
N PRO A 84 -4.06 -22.51 3.88
CA PRO A 84 -3.39 -22.15 2.64
C PRO A 84 -4.32 -21.31 1.71
N GLY A 85 -3.79 -20.21 1.20
CA GLY A 85 -4.51 -19.30 0.30
C GLY A 85 -5.38 -18.23 0.97
N VAL A 86 -5.74 -18.35 2.26
CA VAL A 86 -6.63 -17.37 2.95
C VAL A 86 -6.02 -15.97 2.98
N THR A 87 -4.75 -15.85 3.34
CA THR A 87 -4.04 -14.56 3.34
C THR A 87 -3.94 -13.96 1.92
N LEU A 88 -3.65 -14.79 0.91
CA LEU A 88 -3.59 -14.35 -0.49
C LEU A 88 -4.97 -13.91 -1.00
N GLN A 89 -6.02 -14.59 -0.60
CA GLN A 89 -7.39 -14.19 -0.94
C GLN A 89 -7.74 -12.83 -0.31
N TYR A 90 -7.39 -12.62 0.97
CA TYR A 90 -7.57 -11.33 1.62
C TYR A 90 -6.80 -10.21 0.89
N VAL A 91 -5.52 -10.44 0.55
CA VAL A 91 -4.71 -9.48 -0.21
C VAL A 91 -5.38 -9.17 -1.56
N ARG A 92 -5.85 -10.19 -2.30
CA ARG A 92 -6.54 -10.00 -3.59
C ARG A 92 -7.78 -9.11 -3.45
N GLU A 93 -8.62 -9.38 -2.45
CA GLU A 93 -9.83 -8.61 -2.18
C GLU A 93 -9.51 -7.15 -1.83
N ARG A 94 -8.47 -6.92 -1.02
CA ARG A 94 -8.03 -5.57 -0.67
C ARG A 94 -7.44 -4.81 -1.85
N LEU A 95 -6.63 -5.46 -2.67
CA LEU A 95 -6.11 -4.84 -3.88
C LEU A 95 -7.24 -4.47 -4.84
N ALA A 96 -8.21 -5.35 -5.05
CA ALA A 96 -9.37 -5.08 -5.90
C ALA A 96 -10.20 -3.89 -5.37
N ALA A 97 -10.42 -3.81 -4.05
CA ALA A 97 -11.13 -2.68 -3.44
C ALA A 97 -10.38 -1.34 -3.62
N ASN A 98 -9.04 -1.36 -3.53
CA ASN A 98 -8.20 -0.17 -3.70
C ASN A 98 -7.99 0.22 -5.19
N GLN A 99 -8.29 -0.67 -6.13
CA GLN A 99 -8.25 -0.41 -7.57
C GLN A 99 -9.49 0.33 -8.09
N ALA A 100 -10.52 0.51 -7.29
CA ALA A 100 -11.63 1.40 -7.60
C ALA A 100 -11.13 2.84 -7.60
N LEU A 101 -10.51 3.27 -8.71
CA LEU A 101 -10.03 4.62 -8.97
C LEU A 101 -11.09 5.38 -9.79
N PRO A 102 -12.16 5.88 -9.16
CA PRO A 102 -13.32 6.43 -9.87
C PRO A 102 -12.98 7.63 -10.75
N ALA A 103 -12.03 8.49 -10.35
CA ALA A 103 -11.61 9.61 -11.19
C ALA A 103 -10.89 9.13 -12.45
N LEU A 104 -9.92 8.21 -12.30
CA LEU A 104 -9.20 7.64 -13.44
C LEU A 104 -10.11 6.78 -14.32
N ALA A 105 -10.91 5.89 -13.74
CA ALA A 105 -11.85 5.05 -14.46
C ALA A 105 -12.92 5.89 -15.20
N GLY A 106 -13.46 6.92 -14.54
CA GLY A 106 -14.39 7.86 -15.14
C GLY A 106 -13.76 8.67 -16.28
N ALA A 107 -12.49 9.07 -16.14
CA ALA A 107 -11.76 9.75 -17.20
C ALA A 107 -11.60 8.86 -18.44
N LEU A 108 -11.30 7.58 -18.28
CA LEU A 108 -11.14 6.62 -19.38
C LEU A 108 -12.41 6.43 -20.20
N THR A 109 -13.58 6.51 -19.59
CA THR A 109 -14.88 6.36 -20.27
C THR A 109 -15.43 7.65 -20.85
N ARG A 110 -14.88 8.81 -20.45
CA ARG A 110 -15.40 10.13 -20.80
C ARG A 110 -15.05 10.52 -22.23
N ARG A 111 -16.07 10.61 -23.10
CA ARG A 111 -15.92 11.01 -24.49
C ARG A 111 -15.67 12.51 -24.67
N ARG A 112 -16.33 13.36 -23.87
CA ARG A 112 -16.18 14.82 -23.93
C ARG A 112 -15.56 15.33 -22.64
N VAL A 113 -14.39 15.94 -22.76
CA VAL A 113 -13.67 16.58 -21.65
C VAL A 113 -13.90 18.08 -21.77
N THR A 114 -14.52 18.67 -20.76
CA THR A 114 -14.81 20.12 -20.71
C THR A 114 -13.71 20.90 -20.00
N ASP A 115 -13.03 20.26 -19.05
CA ASP A 115 -11.91 20.82 -18.31
C ASP A 115 -10.86 19.73 -18.08
N ALA A 116 -9.86 19.71 -18.96
CA ALA A 116 -8.77 18.73 -18.90
C ALA A 116 -7.86 18.94 -17.67
N ARG A 117 -7.74 20.19 -17.19
CA ARG A 117 -6.96 20.51 -16.01
C ARG A 117 -7.63 19.96 -14.74
N ALA A 118 -8.91 20.18 -14.57
CA ALA A 118 -9.66 19.65 -13.44
C ALA A 118 -9.71 18.12 -13.46
N GLU A 119 -9.84 17.49 -14.63
CA GLU A 119 -9.81 16.04 -14.77
C GLU A 119 -8.44 15.46 -14.38
N LEU A 120 -7.34 16.03 -14.87
CA LEU A 120 -5.98 15.60 -14.50
C LEU A 120 -5.74 15.78 -12.99
N LEU A 121 -6.15 16.92 -12.43
CA LEU A 121 -6.03 17.17 -11.01
C LEU A 121 -6.74 16.11 -10.17
N ALA A 122 -7.98 15.79 -10.52
CA ALA A 122 -8.75 14.75 -9.82
C ALA A 122 -8.07 13.38 -9.89
N VAL A 123 -7.53 12.99 -11.05
CA VAL A 123 -6.80 11.73 -11.23
C VAL A 123 -5.52 11.69 -10.38
N VAL A 124 -4.72 12.77 -10.41
CA VAL A 124 -3.45 12.83 -9.66
C VAL A 124 -3.70 12.84 -8.14
N GLN A 125 -4.70 13.58 -7.68
CA GLN A 125 -5.10 13.59 -6.27
C GLN A 125 -5.59 12.22 -5.80
N GLU A 126 -6.46 11.58 -6.57
CA GLU A 126 -6.97 10.24 -6.27
C GLU A 126 -5.84 9.21 -6.14
N LEU A 127 -4.89 9.21 -7.08
CA LEU A 127 -3.73 8.31 -7.03
C LEU A 127 -2.87 8.58 -5.79
N TYR A 128 -2.54 9.84 -5.51
CA TYR A 128 -1.75 10.19 -4.32
C TYR A 128 -2.46 9.76 -3.04
N ASP A 129 -3.73 10.11 -2.88
CA ASP A 129 -4.48 9.85 -1.66
C ASP A 129 -4.72 8.34 -1.45
N THR A 130 -4.91 7.58 -2.53
CA THR A 130 -5.01 6.12 -2.47
C THR A 130 -3.68 5.49 -2.02
N LEU A 131 -2.55 5.94 -2.57
CA LEU A 131 -1.23 5.48 -2.16
C LEU A 131 -0.94 5.85 -0.69
N ALA A 132 -1.24 7.08 -0.28
CA ALA A 132 -1.00 7.57 1.08
C ALA A 132 -1.82 6.80 2.13
N ARG A 133 -3.11 6.54 1.86
CA ARG A 133 -3.98 5.76 2.76
C ARG A 133 -3.50 4.33 2.95
N ASN A 134 -2.93 3.73 1.92
CA ASN A 134 -2.51 2.33 1.91
C ASN A 134 -0.99 2.15 2.08
N ARG A 135 -0.24 3.20 2.50
CA ARG A 135 1.23 3.21 2.51
C ARG A 135 1.87 2.02 3.22
N GLN A 136 1.33 1.64 4.36
CA GLN A 136 1.85 0.53 5.15
C GLN A 136 1.65 -0.82 4.47
N GLY A 137 0.45 -1.08 3.97
CA GLY A 137 0.13 -2.30 3.21
C GLY A 137 0.93 -2.40 1.91
N ILE A 138 1.08 -1.29 1.19
CA ILE A 138 1.90 -1.21 -0.03
C ILE A 138 3.36 -1.58 0.28
N THR A 139 3.94 -1.01 1.33
CA THR A 139 5.35 -1.30 1.68
C THR A 139 5.53 -2.75 2.14
N LEU A 140 4.60 -3.29 2.93
CA LEU A 140 4.60 -4.71 3.33
C LEU A 140 4.55 -5.64 2.12
N LEU A 141 3.64 -5.36 1.18
CA LEU A 141 3.50 -6.17 -0.04
C LEU A 141 4.73 -6.04 -0.94
N ASP A 142 5.23 -4.83 -1.19
CA ASP A 142 6.40 -4.60 -2.04
C ASP A 142 7.64 -5.34 -1.54
N ARG A 143 7.86 -5.33 -0.23
CA ARG A 143 8.98 -6.02 0.40
C ARG A 143 8.82 -7.53 0.40
N SER A 144 7.62 -8.03 0.74
CA SER A 144 7.36 -9.47 0.86
C SER A 144 7.18 -10.16 -0.49
N ALA A 145 6.65 -9.45 -1.50
CA ALA A 145 6.44 -9.98 -2.84
C ALA A 145 7.76 -10.34 -3.57
N ARG A 146 8.88 -9.74 -3.19
CA ARG A 146 10.18 -10.03 -3.81
C ARG A 146 10.61 -11.49 -3.64
N ASP A 147 10.24 -12.09 -2.51
CA ASP A 147 10.64 -13.44 -2.14
C ASP A 147 9.43 -14.41 -2.06
N HIS A 148 8.24 -13.97 -2.54
CA HIS A 148 7.00 -14.74 -2.49
C HIS A 148 6.28 -14.68 -3.85
N PRO A 149 6.40 -15.72 -4.71
CA PRO A 149 5.91 -15.67 -6.09
C PRO A 149 4.42 -15.34 -6.24
N GLU A 150 3.56 -15.87 -5.37
CA GLU A 150 2.11 -15.63 -5.44
C GLU A 150 1.76 -14.17 -5.04
N LEU A 151 2.45 -13.59 -4.04
CA LEU A 151 2.33 -12.17 -3.72
C LEU A 151 2.89 -11.30 -4.85
N ALA A 152 3.99 -11.72 -5.49
CA ALA A 152 4.56 -11.02 -6.63
C ALA A 152 3.57 -10.93 -7.80
N ALA A 153 2.89 -12.03 -8.10
CA ALA A 153 1.87 -12.06 -9.14
C ALA A 153 0.70 -11.12 -8.83
N LEU A 154 0.21 -11.12 -7.59
CA LEU A 154 -0.88 -10.24 -7.17
C LEU A 154 -0.49 -8.77 -7.16
N TRP A 155 0.72 -8.46 -6.68
CA TRP A 155 1.17 -7.09 -6.50
C TRP A 155 1.73 -6.47 -7.79
N PHE A 156 2.78 -7.07 -8.37
CA PHE A 156 3.49 -6.46 -9.50
C PHE A 156 2.75 -6.62 -10.82
N ALA A 157 2.30 -7.84 -11.15
CA ALA A 157 1.59 -8.10 -12.41
C ALA A 157 0.12 -7.72 -12.33
N GLY A 158 -0.54 -7.93 -11.17
CA GLY A 158 -1.92 -7.54 -10.94
C GLY A 158 -2.06 -6.04 -10.65
N ALA A 159 -2.21 -5.68 -9.38
CA ALA A 159 -2.64 -4.35 -8.96
C ALA A 159 -1.81 -3.19 -9.55
N ARG A 160 -0.48 -3.27 -9.45
CA ARG A 160 0.41 -2.21 -9.96
C ARG A 160 0.42 -2.17 -11.49
N GLY A 161 0.40 -3.33 -12.15
CA GLY A 161 0.35 -3.44 -13.60
C GLY A 161 -0.93 -2.85 -14.20
N GLU A 162 -2.07 -3.14 -13.59
CA GLU A 162 -3.38 -2.62 -14.03
C GLU A 162 -3.47 -1.10 -13.88
N VAL A 163 -3.07 -0.54 -12.74
CA VAL A 163 -3.03 0.92 -12.55
C VAL A 163 -2.11 1.58 -13.58
N MET A 164 -0.95 0.97 -13.86
CA MET A 164 -0.02 1.47 -14.88
C MET A 164 -0.64 1.46 -16.27
N ALA A 165 -1.32 0.38 -16.64
CA ALA A 165 -2.00 0.27 -17.94
C ALA A 165 -3.13 1.31 -18.08
N MET A 166 -3.95 1.49 -17.05
CA MET A 166 -5.02 2.50 -17.03
C MET A 166 -4.45 3.92 -17.19
N LEU A 167 -3.39 4.25 -16.43
CA LEU A 167 -2.76 5.56 -16.49
C LEU A 167 -2.09 5.82 -17.83
N THR A 168 -1.42 4.82 -18.41
CA THR A 168 -0.83 4.90 -19.75
C THR A 168 -1.90 5.20 -20.78
N HIS A 169 -2.99 4.44 -20.79
CA HIS A 169 -4.10 4.62 -21.72
C HIS A 169 -4.76 6.02 -21.57
N TYR A 170 -4.93 6.48 -20.33
CA TYR A 170 -5.43 7.84 -20.05
C TYR A 170 -4.52 8.90 -20.68
N LEU A 171 -3.21 8.84 -20.44
CA LEU A 171 -2.26 9.82 -20.96
C LEU A 171 -2.17 9.77 -22.49
N GLU A 172 -2.12 8.58 -23.10
CA GLU A 172 -2.14 8.41 -24.55
C GLU A 172 -3.35 9.09 -25.19
N ASP A 173 -4.56 8.84 -24.66
CA ASP A 173 -5.77 9.46 -25.20
C ASP A 173 -5.74 10.96 -25.06
N ARG A 174 -5.39 11.49 -23.89
CA ARG A 174 -5.40 12.94 -23.62
C ARG A 174 -4.31 13.68 -24.40
N MET A 175 -3.13 13.13 -24.56
CA MET A 175 -2.05 13.69 -25.38
C MET A 175 -2.40 13.65 -26.89
N ARG A 176 -2.91 12.52 -27.41
CA ARG A 176 -3.37 12.40 -28.79
C ARG A 176 -4.45 13.43 -29.13
N ARG A 177 -5.35 13.70 -28.21
CA ARG A 177 -6.43 14.70 -28.35
C ARG A 177 -5.99 16.14 -28.07
N LYS A 178 -4.71 16.38 -27.77
CA LYS A 178 -4.16 17.69 -27.42
C LYS A 178 -4.83 18.33 -26.19
N LEU A 179 -5.34 17.49 -25.28
CA LEU A 179 -5.92 17.91 -24.00
C LEU A 179 -4.88 18.04 -22.89
N LEU A 180 -3.76 17.34 -23.04
CA LEU A 180 -2.59 17.43 -22.17
C LEU A 180 -1.34 17.62 -23.03
N ARG A 181 -0.38 18.36 -22.50
CA ARG A 181 0.92 18.55 -23.10
C ARG A 181 1.71 17.23 -23.08
N PRO A 182 2.31 16.78 -24.21
CA PRO A 182 3.21 15.66 -24.22
C PRO A 182 4.49 15.98 -23.42
N ALA A 183 4.77 15.22 -22.38
CA ALA A 183 6.05 15.30 -21.64
C ALA A 183 7.05 14.23 -22.08
N GLY A 184 6.68 13.42 -23.07
CA GLY A 184 7.42 12.30 -23.61
C GLY A 184 6.47 11.18 -24.05
N GLU A 185 7.00 9.97 -24.21
CA GLU A 185 6.19 8.78 -24.46
C GLU A 185 5.22 8.53 -23.28
N ALA A 186 3.97 8.21 -23.59
CA ALA A 186 2.90 8.10 -22.58
C ALA A 186 3.19 7.03 -21.52
N ALA A 187 3.72 5.87 -21.93
CA ALA A 187 4.05 4.79 -20.98
C ALA A 187 5.18 5.20 -20.01
N VAL A 188 6.21 5.90 -20.51
CA VAL A 188 7.30 6.43 -19.68
C VAL A 188 6.78 7.53 -18.78
N THR A 189 5.94 8.43 -19.29
CA THR A 189 5.33 9.52 -18.52
C THR A 189 4.44 8.96 -17.39
N ALA A 190 3.62 7.94 -17.69
CA ALA A 190 2.82 7.23 -16.69
C ALA A 190 3.68 6.62 -15.58
N ARG A 191 4.81 6.01 -15.96
CA ARG A 191 5.76 5.43 -15.00
C ARG A 191 6.40 6.50 -14.12
N VAL A 192 6.90 7.58 -14.69
CA VAL A 192 7.49 8.70 -13.94
C VAL A 192 6.47 9.29 -12.97
N LEU A 193 5.24 9.50 -13.42
CA LEU A 193 4.16 10.03 -12.58
C LEU A 193 3.86 9.09 -11.41
N LEU A 194 3.61 7.80 -11.69
CA LEU A 194 3.25 6.84 -10.63
C LEU A 194 4.39 6.65 -9.62
N GLU A 195 5.65 6.54 -10.07
CA GLU A 195 6.81 6.40 -9.18
C GLU A 195 7.03 7.67 -8.34
N THR A 196 6.82 8.85 -8.93
CA THR A 196 6.90 10.12 -8.18
C THR A 196 5.84 10.15 -7.07
N LEU A 197 4.59 9.81 -7.41
CA LEU A 197 3.52 9.74 -6.41
C LEU A 197 3.81 8.67 -5.34
N ALA A 198 4.27 7.49 -5.75
CA ALA A 198 4.59 6.39 -4.83
C ALA A 198 5.75 6.74 -3.89
N PHE A 199 6.81 7.39 -4.40
CA PHE A 199 7.90 7.84 -3.54
C PHE A 199 7.40 8.79 -2.45
N TRP A 200 6.69 9.86 -2.83
CA TRP A 200 6.27 10.89 -1.90
C TRP A 200 5.13 10.47 -0.97
N ALA A 201 4.18 9.66 -1.45
CA ALA A 201 3.06 9.18 -0.65
C ALA A 201 3.42 7.98 0.24
N VAL A 202 4.38 7.14 -0.20
CA VAL A 202 4.69 5.86 0.45
C VAL A 202 6.15 5.79 0.89
N HIS A 203 7.10 5.73 -0.06
CA HIS A 203 8.45 5.24 0.22
C HIS A 203 9.29 6.18 1.08
N ARG A 204 9.10 7.50 1.02
CA ARG A 204 9.83 8.47 1.83
C ARG A 204 9.70 8.23 3.34
N HIS A 205 8.61 7.60 3.80
CA HIS A 205 8.38 7.30 5.22
C HIS A 205 9.27 6.17 5.76
N TRP A 206 9.92 5.43 4.88
CA TRP A 206 10.88 4.37 5.20
C TRP A 206 12.27 4.66 4.63
N ASP A 207 12.52 5.90 4.23
CA ASP A 207 13.85 6.35 3.84
C ASP A 207 14.76 6.35 5.09
N PRO A 208 15.93 5.71 5.06
CA PRO A 208 16.86 5.73 6.19
C PRO A 208 17.41 7.14 6.51
N HIS A 209 17.31 8.08 5.56
CA HIS A 209 17.69 9.48 5.71
C HIS A 209 16.55 10.42 5.31
N PRO A 210 15.42 10.40 6.05
CA PRO A 210 14.23 11.12 5.64
C PRO A 210 14.45 12.63 5.74
N GLN A 211 14.02 13.34 4.71
CA GLN A 211 13.90 14.80 4.80
C GLN A 211 12.66 15.14 5.64
N PRO A 212 12.77 16.04 6.63
CA PRO A 212 11.65 16.48 7.44
C PRO A 212 10.73 17.40 6.63
N VAL A 213 9.79 16.79 5.90
CA VAL A 213 8.78 17.50 5.10
C VAL A 213 7.39 17.08 5.58
N ASP A 214 6.55 18.06 5.86
CA ASP A 214 5.15 17.84 6.20
C ASP A 214 4.39 17.13 5.07
N ASP A 215 3.46 16.22 5.43
CA ASP A 215 2.72 15.41 4.46
C ASP A 215 1.85 16.27 3.53
N THR A 216 1.27 17.36 4.03
CA THR A 216 0.44 18.28 3.23
C THR A 216 1.30 19.04 2.23
N VAL A 217 2.44 19.58 2.70
CA VAL A 217 3.40 20.29 1.83
C VAL A 217 3.94 19.36 0.74
N ALA A 218 4.30 18.12 1.09
CA ALA A 218 4.77 17.13 0.13
C ALA A 218 3.70 16.83 -0.93
N ARG A 219 2.47 16.58 -0.50
CA ARG A 219 1.32 16.30 -1.36
C ARG A 219 1.07 17.45 -2.34
N GLU A 220 0.93 18.65 -1.85
CA GLU A 220 0.65 19.85 -2.66
C GLU A 220 1.76 20.12 -3.67
N THR A 221 3.02 20.04 -3.24
CA THR A 221 4.19 20.26 -4.10
C THR A 221 4.25 19.25 -5.24
N VAL A 222 4.06 17.96 -4.94
CA VAL A 222 4.12 16.89 -5.96
C VAL A 222 2.98 17.01 -6.95
N ILE A 223 1.76 17.27 -6.48
CA ILE A 223 0.60 17.47 -7.34
C ILE A 223 0.86 18.68 -8.26
N GLN A 224 1.29 19.82 -7.71
CA GLN A 224 1.58 21.01 -8.50
C GLN A 224 2.70 20.80 -9.53
N PHE A 225 3.73 20.04 -9.17
CA PHE A 225 4.82 19.66 -10.09
C PHE A 225 4.28 18.88 -11.29
N ILE A 226 3.48 17.84 -11.05
CA ILE A 226 2.86 17.02 -12.11
C ILE A 226 1.90 17.85 -12.96
N MET A 227 1.06 18.68 -12.33
CA MET A 227 0.13 19.56 -13.03
C MET A 227 0.83 20.55 -13.97
N ASN A 228 2.01 21.06 -13.58
CA ASN A 228 2.79 21.96 -14.43
C ASN A 228 3.49 21.22 -15.58
N ALA A 229 3.92 19.96 -15.36
CA ALA A 229 4.55 19.16 -16.40
C ALA A 229 3.57 18.75 -17.52
N LEU A 230 2.32 18.48 -17.17
CA LEU A 230 1.28 17.95 -18.08
C LEU A 230 0.17 18.96 -18.38
N ARG A 231 0.33 20.23 -18.02
CA ARG A 231 -0.69 21.27 -18.21
C ARG A 231 -1.26 21.25 -19.64
N PRO A 232 -2.57 21.49 -19.81
CA PRO A 232 -3.16 21.74 -21.12
C PRO A 232 -2.45 22.88 -21.85
N GLU A 233 -2.34 22.78 -23.16
CA GLU A 233 -1.85 23.87 -24.03
C GLU A 233 -2.84 25.03 -24.10
#